data_d604223219050dcc6e65e65d6c850ee2
#
_entry.id   d604223219050dcc6e65e65d6c850ee2
#
_cell.length_a   1.000
_cell.length_b   1.000
_cell.length_c   1.000
_cell.angle_alpha   90.00
_cell.angle_beta   90.00
_cell.angle_gamma   90.00
#
_symmetry.space_group_name_H-M   'P 1'
#
loop_
_entity.id
_entity.type
_entity.pdbx_description
1 polymer ?
#
loop_
_entity_poly.entity_id
_entity_poly.type
_entity_poly.pdbx_seq_one_letter_code
_entity_poly.pdbx_strand_id
1 'polypeptide(L)'
;MKTPRSLSLALIFTSALLAWPAATEASEGDMPHFVQKDGRHAFIVDGAPFLMLGGQSGNSSAWPAELPGVWSAVDRIHANTLEVPVYWEQFEPEQGEFDTSIIDTMIAQAREHHVRLVLLWFGTWKNGSSHYIPLWMKAKQELYPKIIGKNGLSVDSPSPHYPASLELDKSAFRALMSHLKASDAVHTVIMVQVENESGAWDTIRDYSPTAQAIFEQPVPAQLLGALGLSAKSGGNWTAVFGKDADEFFHAWFVARYVGQVAAAGKEAYALPMYANAALRDPISPGPAGTYESGGPTDNVLAIWKAAAPALDVLSPDIYQDDSARYRRVLELYARPDNPLFVPETGFSPWYAHMLFAALDKGAVGWAPFGIDLVGGAYPIPPAGGREEDRLAPLAMNYSIVGPIMREVARLEFEGRLQAVAEEADSHSQAMEFGSWKAVVTYGAPRFGSATQPKGNPEPTGVALVASLGKDEFLVTGHSCRVDFQPADPQSKAKREYLHVEEGTFENGEFKLVRVWNGDQTDWGLNLGMKPVVLRARLRTF
;
A
#
# COMPACT_ATOMS: atom_id res chain seq x y z
N MET A 1 55.80 -52.47 19.56
CA MET A 1 54.34 -52.46 19.83
C MET A 1 53.78 -51.12 19.31
N LYS A 2 52.99 -51.18 18.25
CA LYS A 2 52.46 -50.01 17.51
C LYS A 2 51.09 -49.65 18.05
N THR A 3 50.93 -48.44 18.50
CA THR A 3 49.59 -47.86 18.87
C THR A 3 48.83 -47.37 17.64
N PRO A 4 47.53 -47.58 17.50
CA PRO A 4 46.75 -47.09 16.38
C PRO A 4 46.31 -45.64 16.59
N ARG A 5 46.44 -44.84 15.53
CA ARG A 5 45.93 -43.48 15.43
C ARG A 5 44.44 -43.55 15.08
N SER A 6 43.61 -42.93 15.92
CA SER A 6 42.19 -42.66 15.61
C SER A 6 42.07 -41.47 14.66
N LEU A 7 41.47 -41.68 13.49
CA LEU A 7 41.01 -40.62 12.58
C LEU A 7 39.67 -40.10 13.09
N SER A 8 39.63 -38.85 13.50
CA SER A 8 38.35 -38.12 13.71
C SER A 8 37.93 -37.47 12.37
N LEU A 9 36.81 -37.92 11.85
CA LEU A 9 36.16 -37.35 10.67
C LEU A 9 35.36 -36.13 11.14
N ALA A 10 35.83 -34.92 10.82
CA ALA A 10 35.08 -33.68 11.02
C ALA A 10 34.12 -33.51 9.83
N LEU A 11 32.81 -33.67 10.05
CA LEU A 11 31.77 -33.26 9.11
C LEU A 11 31.70 -31.73 9.11
N ILE A 12 32.16 -31.13 8.04
CA ILE A 12 31.93 -29.71 7.76
C ILE A 12 30.53 -29.57 7.12
N PHE A 13 29.56 -29.11 7.90
CA PHE A 13 28.28 -28.63 7.36
C PHE A 13 28.52 -27.26 6.72
N THR A 14 28.66 -27.20 5.42
CA THR A 14 28.60 -25.98 4.64
C THR A 14 27.12 -25.54 4.54
N SER A 15 26.71 -24.63 5.40
CA SER A 15 25.49 -23.86 5.24
C SER A 15 25.67 -22.95 4.01
N ALA A 16 25.06 -23.30 2.90
CA ALA A 16 24.96 -22.40 1.75
C ALA A 16 24.02 -21.25 2.15
N LEU A 17 24.59 -20.20 2.73
CA LEU A 17 23.95 -18.87 2.75
C LEU A 17 23.87 -18.45 1.27
N LEU A 18 22.67 -18.43 0.72
CA LEU A 18 22.37 -17.71 -0.50
C LEU A 18 22.62 -16.22 -0.19
N ALA A 19 23.83 -15.76 -0.42
CA ALA A 19 24.15 -14.35 -0.38
C ALA A 19 23.35 -13.68 -1.53
N TRP A 20 22.39 -12.86 -1.18
CA TRP A 20 21.83 -11.87 -2.09
C TRP A 20 22.98 -10.93 -2.47
N PRO A 21 23.20 -10.62 -3.76
CA PRO A 21 24.26 -9.70 -4.13
C PRO A 21 24.05 -8.38 -3.40
N ALA A 22 25.11 -7.81 -2.83
CA ALA A 22 25.13 -6.45 -2.31
C ALA A 22 24.58 -5.52 -3.39
N ALA A 23 23.81 -4.50 -3.00
CA ALA A 23 23.24 -3.53 -3.91
C ALA A 23 24.32 -3.02 -4.87
N THR A 24 24.35 -3.54 -6.08
CA THR A 24 25.08 -2.95 -7.18
C THR A 24 24.43 -1.61 -7.48
N GLU A 25 25.24 -0.59 -7.78
CA GLU A 25 24.73 0.66 -8.35
C GLU A 25 23.71 0.30 -9.43
N ALA A 26 22.49 0.89 -9.33
CA ALA A 26 21.40 0.57 -10.22
C ALA A 26 21.88 0.64 -11.66
N SER A 27 21.92 -0.51 -12.32
CA SER A 27 22.20 -0.53 -13.75
C SER A 27 21.03 0.18 -14.43
N GLU A 28 21.33 1.10 -15.36
CA GLU A 28 20.31 1.61 -16.28
C GLU A 28 19.50 0.39 -16.77
N GLY A 29 18.25 0.24 -16.29
CA GLY A 29 17.39 -0.73 -16.92
C GLY A 29 16.53 -1.67 -16.08
N ASP A 30 16.68 -1.77 -14.76
CA ASP A 30 15.79 -2.66 -14.00
C ASP A 30 14.43 -1.99 -13.75
N MET A 31 13.49 -2.29 -14.65
CA MET A 31 12.09 -1.85 -14.54
C MET A 31 11.52 -2.25 -13.17
N PRO A 32 10.92 -1.31 -12.42
CA PRO A 32 10.17 -1.66 -11.22
C PRO A 32 9.14 -2.76 -11.50
N HIS A 33 9.03 -3.76 -10.62
CA HIS A 33 8.11 -4.88 -10.81
C HIS A 33 7.77 -5.56 -9.49
N PHE A 34 6.67 -6.32 -9.49
CA PHE A 34 6.31 -7.16 -8.36
C PHE A 34 6.86 -8.57 -8.54
N VAL A 35 7.31 -9.16 -7.43
CA VAL A 35 7.65 -10.60 -7.35
C VAL A 35 6.76 -11.27 -6.30
N GLN A 36 6.45 -12.54 -6.53
CA GLN A 36 5.60 -13.31 -5.64
C GLN A 36 6.27 -14.63 -5.27
N LYS A 37 6.23 -14.97 -3.99
CA LYS A 37 6.72 -16.25 -3.46
C LYS A 37 5.89 -16.67 -2.25
N ASP A 38 5.42 -17.90 -2.24
CA ASP A 38 4.66 -18.51 -1.12
C ASP A 38 3.46 -17.64 -0.67
N GLY A 39 2.79 -17.00 -1.62
CA GLY A 39 1.65 -16.10 -1.39
C GLY A 39 2.01 -14.70 -0.89
N ARG A 40 3.29 -14.39 -0.70
CA ARG A 40 3.80 -13.06 -0.33
C ARG A 40 4.31 -12.32 -1.55
N HIS A 41 4.32 -11.00 -1.45
CA HIS A 41 4.77 -10.13 -2.53
C HIS A 41 5.91 -9.21 -2.07
N ALA A 42 6.78 -8.85 -3.00
CA ALA A 42 7.67 -7.73 -2.82
C ALA A 42 7.62 -6.83 -4.05
N PHE A 43 7.72 -5.53 -3.83
CA PHE A 43 7.93 -4.55 -4.88
C PHE A 43 9.42 -4.36 -5.07
N ILE A 44 9.92 -4.60 -6.28
CA ILE A 44 11.34 -4.48 -6.61
C ILE A 44 11.56 -3.14 -7.30
N VAL A 45 12.42 -2.32 -6.70
CA VAL A 45 12.88 -1.04 -7.24
C VAL A 45 14.41 -1.00 -7.10
N ASP A 46 15.11 -0.63 -8.15
CA ASP A 46 16.58 -0.64 -8.20
C ASP A 46 17.16 -2.05 -7.88
N GLY A 47 16.50 -3.10 -8.38
CA GLY A 47 16.94 -4.49 -8.21
C GLY A 47 16.78 -5.09 -6.80
N ALA A 48 16.12 -4.39 -5.86
CA ALA A 48 15.94 -4.86 -4.48
C ALA A 48 14.53 -4.58 -3.94
N PRO A 49 14.06 -5.36 -2.95
CA PRO A 49 12.79 -5.09 -2.27
C PRO A 49 12.72 -3.66 -1.74
N PHE A 50 11.61 -3.01 -1.99
CA PHE A 50 11.33 -1.62 -1.65
C PHE A 50 9.98 -1.53 -0.94
N LEU A 51 9.95 -0.91 0.23
CA LEU A 51 8.73 -0.56 0.93
C LEU A 51 8.42 0.92 0.66
N MET A 52 7.29 1.20 0.04
CA MET A 52 6.83 2.57 -0.16
C MET A 52 6.32 3.13 1.18
N LEU A 53 7.10 4.02 1.79
CA LEU A 53 6.67 4.90 2.86
C LEU A 53 6.20 6.20 2.20
N GLY A 54 4.94 6.18 1.78
CA GLY A 54 4.38 7.16 0.89
C GLY A 54 3.77 8.37 1.60
N GLY A 55 3.45 9.36 0.81
CA GLY A 55 2.54 10.43 1.14
C GLY A 55 1.84 10.85 -0.14
N GLN A 56 0.52 10.98 -0.09
CA GLN A 56 -0.26 11.46 -1.23
C GLN A 56 -0.53 12.96 -1.06
N SER A 57 -0.26 13.73 -2.10
CA SER A 57 -0.59 15.15 -2.12
C SER A 57 -2.10 15.39 -2.24
N GLY A 58 -2.52 16.61 -1.96
CA GLY A 58 -3.90 17.03 -2.22
C GLY A 58 -4.26 16.94 -3.72
N ASN A 59 -5.56 16.77 -4.00
CA ASN A 59 -6.07 16.56 -5.36
C ASN A 59 -5.76 17.70 -6.34
N SER A 60 -5.45 18.90 -5.86
CA SER A 60 -5.10 20.07 -6.67
C SER A 60 -3.71 20.61 -6.37
N SER A 61 -2.82 19.80 -5.79
CA SER A 61 -1.51 20.26 -5.31
C SER A 61 -0.36 20.00 -6.30
N ALA A 62 -0.62 19.41 -7.45
CA ALA A 62 0.41 19.15 -8.47
C ALA A 62 0.71 20.39 -9.34
N TRP A 63 0.31 21.58 -8.94
CA TRP A 63 0.65 22.82 -9.62
C TRP A 63 2.00 23.35 -9.17
N PRO A 64 2.80 23.99 -10.07
CA PRO A 64 4.13 24.49 -9.70
C PRO A 64 4.16 25.43 -8.50
N ALA A 65 3.08 26.19 -8.28
CA ALA A 65 2.98 27.10 -7.12
C ALA A 65 2.74 26.36 -5.80
N GLU A 66 2.14 25.16 -5.82
CA GLU A 66 1.82 24.35 -4.63
C GLU A 66 2.92 23.34 -4.29
N LEU A 67 3.70 22.88 -5.28
CA LEU A 67 4.75 21.87 -5.09
C LEU A 67 5.73 22.17 -3.95
N PRO A 68 6.16 23.43 -3.67
CA PRO A 68 7.02 23.70 -2.52
C PRO A 68 6.40 23.28 -1.17
N GLY A 69 5.08 23.41 -1.02
CA GLY A 69 4.36 22.93 0.16
C GLY A 69 4.33 21.40 0.23
N VAL A 70 4.12 20.74 -0.91
CA VAL A 70 4.13 19.28 -1.01
C VAL A 70 5.50 18.73 -0.61
N TRP A 71 6.60 19.26 -1.17
CA TRP A 71 7.95 18.80 -0.82
C TRP A 71 8.30 19.04 0.64
N SER A 72 7.88 20.18 1.20
CA SER A 72 8.04 20.45 2.63
C SER A 72 7.37 19.40 3.51
N ALA A 73 6.18 18.94 3.13
CA ALA A 73 5.47 17.88 3.86
C ALA A 73 6.16 16.51 3.68
N VAL A 74 6.59 16.17 2.47
CA VAL A 74 7.32 14.94 2.14
C VAL A 74 8.60 14.82 2.98
N ASP A 75 9.42 15.87 2.99
CA ASP A 75 10.67 15.91 3.77
C ASP A 75 10.40 15.77 5.26
N ARG A 76 9.36 16.45 5.74
CA ARG A 76 8.98 16.46 7.16
C ARG A 76 8.56 15.10 7.67
N ILE A 77 7.81 14.32 6.88
CA ILE A 77 7.40 12.97 7.28
C ILE A 77 8.46 11.92 6.97
N HIS A 78 9.57 12.28 6.34
CA HIS A 78 10.61 11.36 5.87
C HIS A 78 10.08 10.31 4.87
N ALA A 79 9.15 10.71 4.00
CA ALA A 79 8.64 9.82 2.97
C ALA A 79 9.72 9.51 1.94
N ASN A 80 9.71 8.28 1.42
CA ASN A 80 10.57 7.87 0.31
C ASN A 80 9.82 7.82 -1.03
N THR A 81 8.50 8.04 -0.99
CA THR A 81 7.61 7.99 -2.15
C THR A 81 6.56 9.09 -2.04
N LEU A 82 6.34 9.82 -3.14
CA LEU A 82 5.26 10.79 -3.27
C LEU A 82 4.24 10.28 -4.29
N GLU A 83 2.97 10.21 -3.90
CA GLU A 83 1.84 10.02 -4.80
C GLU A 83 1.30 11.39 -5.20
N VAL A 84 1.28 11.68 -6.51
CA VAL A 84 0.97 13.01 -7.02
C VAL A 84 0.14 12.92 -8.30
N PRO A 85 -0.96 13.74 -8.44
CA PRO A 85 -1.85 13.66 -9.58
C PRO A 85 -1.25 14.22 -10.87
N VAL A 86 -1.67 13.60 -11.97
CA VAL A 86 -1.58 14.11 -13.33
C VAL A 86 -3.00 14.33 -13.82
N TYR A 87 -3.37 15.57 -14.07
CA TYR A 87 -4.70 15.95 -14.51
C TYR A 87 -4.84 15.86 -16.02
N TRP A 88 -5.77 15.07 -16.55
CA TRP A 88 -5.97 14.95 -17.98
C TRP A 88 -6.25 16.30 -18.65
N GLU A 89 -7.14 17.13 -18.06
CA GLU A 89 -7.48 18.45 -18.60
C GLU A 89 -6.28 19.40 -18.73
N GLN A 90 -5.24 19.20 -17.94
CA GLN A 90 -4.02 19.99 -17.98
C GLN A 90 -2.98 19.35 -18.89
N PHE A 91 -2.90 18.04 -18.90
CA PHE A 91 -1.98 17.27 -19.73
C PHE A 91 -2.35 17.35 -21.23
N GLU A 92 -3.67 17.44 -21.54
CA GLU A 92 -4.19 17.57 -22.92
C GLU A 92 -5.14 18.78 -23.02
N PRO A 93 -4.62 20.01 -22.94
CA PRO A 93 -5.44 21.22 -22.97
C PRO A 93 -6.20 21.42 -24.30
N GLU A 94 -5.63 21.00 -25.40
CA GLU A 94 -6.24 20.91 -26.73
C GLU A 94 -6.13 19.48 -27.24
N GLN A 95 -7.13 19.01 -27.97
CA GLN A 95 -7.20 17.62 -28.42
C GLN A 95 -5.98 17.20 -29.24
N GLY A 96 -5.22 16.23 -28.72
CA GLY A 96 -4.00 15.70 -29.33
C GLY A 96 -2.73 16.53 -29.06
N GLU A 97 -2.81 17.60 -28.28
CA GLU A 97 -1.65 18.41 -27.87
C GLU A 97 -1.37 18.17 -26.39
N PHE A 98 -0.19 17.62 -26.08
CA PHE A 98 0.16 17.17 -24.73
C PHE A 98 1.20 18.11 -24.10
N ASP A 99 0.87 18.64 -22.91
CA ASP A 99 1.79 19.44 -22.08
C ASP A 99 2.42 18.55 -20.99
N THR A 100 3.71 18.29 -21.11
CA THR A 100 4.48 17.47 -20.17
C THR A 100 5.23 18.28 -19.12
N SER A 101 5.16 19.60 -19.16
CA SER A 101 6.00 20.51 -18.39
C SER A 101 5.92 20.31 -16.87
N ILE A 102 4.72 20.01 -16.37
CA ILE A 102 4.50 19.74 -14.93
C ILE A 102 5.09 18.39 -14.55
N ILE A 103 4.94 17.38 -15.40
CA ILE A 103 5.50 16.04 -15.17
C ILE A 103 7.02 16.10 -15.09
N ASP A 104 7.65 16.81 -16.03
CA ASP A 104 9.10 17.01 -16.04
C ASP A 104 9.57 17.75 -14.79
N THR A 105 8.81 18.75 -14.35
CA THR A 105 9.07 19.49 -13.10
C THR A 105 9.01 18.58 -11.89
N MET A 106 7.95 17.76 -11.77
CA MET A 106 7.79 16.81 -10.66
C MET A 106 8.91 15.78 -10.62
N ILE A 107 9.30 15.22 -11.78
CA ILE A 107 10.41 14.26 -11.88
C ILE A 107 11.73 14.91 -11.46
N ALA A 108 12.02 16.12 -11.91
CA ALA A 108 13.24 16.84 -11.56
C ALA A 108 13.33 17.10 -10.05
N GLN A 109 12.24 17.64 -9.46
CA GLN A 109 12.19 17.93 -8.04
C GLN A 109 12.22 16.66 -7.17
N ALA A 110 11.54 15.57 -7.58
CA ALA A 110 11.61 14.29 -6.88
C ALA A 110 13.04 13.74 -6.78
N ARG A 111 13.85 13.93 -7.83
CA ARG A 111 15.28 13.58 -7.82
C ARG A 111 16.08 14.45 -6.86
N GLU A 112 15.78 15.74 -6.77
CA GLU A 112 16.41 16.65 -5.79
C GLU A 112 16.10 16.26 -4.35
N HIS A 113 14.87 15.82 -4.08
CA HIS A 113 14.43 15.34 -2.77
C HIS A 113 14.74 13.86 -2.49
N HIS A 114 15.36 13.14 -3.44
CA HIS A 114 15.66 11.71 -3.35
C HIS A 114 14.44 10.82 -3.08
N VAL A 115 13.29 11.18 -3.66
CA VAL A 115 11.99 10.54 -3.49
C VAL A 115 11.56 9.89 -4.81
N ARG A 116 10.93 8.72 -4.74
CA ARG A 116 10.26 8.09 -5.88
C ARG A 116 8.86 8.64 -6.07
N LEU A 117 8.35 8.58 -7.29
CA LEU A 117 7.00 9.04 -7.63
C LEU A 117 6.08 7.86 -7.94
N VAL A 118 4.84 7.98 -7.49
CA VAL A 118 3.68 7.27 -8.01
C VAL A 118 2.78 8.32 -8.65
N LEU A 119 2.56 8.25 -9.95
CA LEU A 119 1.69 9.21 -10.64
C LEU A 119 0.26 8.72 -10.59
N LEU A 120 -0.67 9.62 -10.25
CA LEU A 120 -2.09 9.35 -10.18
C LEU A 120 -2.75 9.92 -11.45
N TRP A 121 -3.14 9.06 -12.40
CA TRP A 121 -3.84 9.48 -13.60
C TRP A 121 -5.29 9.83 -13.27
N PHE A 122 -5.58 11.12 -13.11
CA PHE A 122 -6.94 11.64 -13.01
C PHE A 122 -7.48 11.86 -14.41
N GLY A 123 -7.98 10.78 -14.99
CA GLY A 123 -8.49 10.68 -16.35
C GLY A 123 -10.00 10.82 -16.42
N THR A 124 -10.65 9.75 -16.82
CA THR A 124 -12.12 9.69 -16.95
C THR A 124 -12.82 9.73 -15.60
N TRP A 125 -12.23 9.08 -14.55
CA TRP A 125 -12.80 9.06 -13.20
C TRP A 125 -11.90 9.69 -12.15
N LYS A 126 -12.52 10.43 -11.25
CA LYS A 126 -12.02 10.80 -9.93
C LYS A 126 -13.20 10.84 -8.95
N ASN A 127 -13.19 9.96 -7.92
CA ASN A 127 -14.27 9.82 -6.93
C ASN A 127 -15.63 9.57 -7.59
N GLY A 128 -15.70 8.64 -8.55
CA GLY A 128 -16.92 8.32 -9.27
C GLY A 128 -17.48 9.44 -10.14
N SER A 129 -16.69 10.44 -10.49
CA SER A 129 -17.11 11.58 -11.31
C SER A 129 -16.08 11.91 -12.40
N SER A 130 -16.44 12.80 -13.35
CA SER A 130 -15.62 13.12 -14.53
C SER A 130 -15.10 14.56 -14.52
N HIS A 131 -14.59 15.03 -13.40
CA HIS A 131 -14.19 16.43 -13.24
C HIS A 131 -12.88 16.80 -13.95
N TYR A 132 -12.00 15.83 -14.18
CA TYR A 132 -10.65 16.05 -14.71
C TYR A 132 -10.50 15.77 -16.21
N ILE A 133 -11.60 15.41 -16.92
CA ILE A 133 -11.58 15.32 -18.39
C ILE A 133 -11.37 16.71 -19.00
N PRO A 134 -10.72 16.81 -20.17
CA PRO A 134 -10.43 18.09 -20.83
C PRO A 134 -11.66 18.95 -21.08
N LEU A 135 -11.50 20.27 -21.06
CA LEU A 135 -12.57 21.23 -21.28
C LEU A 135 -13.27 21.02 -22.63
N TRP A 136 -12.50 20.68 -23.67
CA TRP A 136 -13.05 20.40 -25.00
C TRP A 136 -13.91 19.13 -25.03
N MET A 137 -13.71 18.15 -24.11
CA MET A 137 -14.64 17.03 -23.88
C MET A 137 -15.87 17.46 -23.09
N LYS A 138 -15.69 18.20 -21.99
CA LYS A 138 -16.79 18.73 -21.17
C LYS A 138 -17.81 19.50 -22.00
N ALA A 139 -17.34 20.21 -23.02
CA ALA A 139 -18.19 20.99 -23.93
C ALA A 139 -19.00 20.15 -24.94
N LYS A 140 -18.76 18.84 -25.04
CA LYS A 140 -19.38 17.92 -26.02
C LYS A 140 -20.02 16.71 -25.36
N GLN A 141 -20.84 16.93 -24.34
CA GLN A 141 -21.46 15.86 -23.53
C GLN A 141 -22.30 14.87 -24.35
N GLU A 142 -22.84 15.29 -25.48
CA GLU A 142 -23.57 14.40 -26.39
C GLU A 142 -22.70 13.29 -27.02
N LEU A 143 -21.38 13.51 -27.08
CA LEU A 143 -20.41 12.51 -27.56
C LEU A 143 -19.88 11.63 -26.42
N TYR A 144 -19.95 12.11 -25.18
CA TYR A 144 -19.41 11.47 -23.98
C TYR A 144 -20.50 11.34 -22.91
N PRO A 145 -21.51 10.47 -23.13
CA PRO A 145 -22.66 10.38 -22.25
C PRO A 145 -22.32 9.94 -20.84
N LYS A 146 -23.01 10.54 -19.89
CA LYS A 146 -22.99 10.13 -18.48
C LYS A 146 -23.89 8.94 -18.24
N ILE A 147 -23.69 8.27 -17.12
CA ILE A 147 -24.54 7.20 -16.59
C ILE A 147 -25.96 7.75 -16.36
N ILE A 148 -26.96 6.96 -16.70
CA ILE A 148 -28.34 7.20 -16.34
C ILE A 148 -28.70 6.30 -15.16
N GLY A 149 -29.07 6.91 -14.04
CA GLY A 149 -29.50 6.18 -12.86
C GLY A 149 -30.87 5.50 -13.06
N LYS A 150 -31.21 4.60 -12.15
CA LYS A 150 -32.47 3.85 -12.20
C LYS A 150 -33.72 4.76 -12.17
N ASN A 151 -33.60 5.96 -11.65
CA ASN A 151 -34.63 6.99 -11.63
C ASN A 151 -34.76 7.76 -12.96
N GLY A 152 -33.98 7.42 -13.97
CA GLY A 152 -33.93 8.08 -15.27
C GLY A 152 -33.16 9.40 -15.31
N LEU A 153 -32.52 9.80 -14.21
CA LEU A 153 -31.68 11.00 -14.13
C LEU A 153 -30.21 10.66 -14.41
N SER A 154 -29.51 11.61 -15.03
CA SER A 154 -28.07 11.53 -15.23
C SER A 154 -27.35 11.69 -13.89
N VAL A 155 -26.32 10.88 -13.64
CA VAL A 155 -25.37 11.02 -12.54
C VAL A 155 -24.05 11.58 -13.05
N ASP A 156 -23.26 12.20 -12.18
CA ASP A 156 -21.99 12.84 -12.59
C ASP A 156 -20.86 11.81 -12.68
N SER A 157 -21.09 10.80 -13.49
CA SER A 157 -20.10 9.77 -13.82
C SER A 157 -20.23 9.40 -15.29
N PRO A 158 -19.14 9.20 -16.03
CA PRO A 158 -19.21 8.80 -17.42
C PRO A 158 -19.67 7.36 -17.54
N SER A 159 -20.40 7.07 -18.61
CA SER A 159 -20.82 5.71 -18.90
C SER A 159 -19.68 4.88 -19.50
N PRO A 160 -19.35 3.71 -18.96
CA PRO A 160 -18.28 2.85 -19.49
C PRO A 160 -18.65 2.16 -20.81
N HIS A 161 -19.85 2.42 -21.34
CA HIS A 161 -20.38 1.74 -22.52
C HIS A 161 -20.17 2.49 -23.84
N TYR A 162 -19.50 3.64 -23.79
CA TYR A 162 -19.27 4.47 -24.98
C TYR A 162 -17.79 4.48 -25.37
N PRO A 163 -17.44 3.93 -26.57
CA PRO A 163 -16.03 3.80 -26.99
C PRO A 163 -15.29 5.12 -27.17
N ALA A 164 -16.02 6.23 -27.44
CA ALA A 164 -15.37 7.50 -27.76
C ALA A 164 -14.52 8.06 -26.61
N SER A 165 -15.04 8.04 -25.37
CA SER A 165 -14.29 8.47 -24.18
C SER A 165 -13.12 7.53 -23.90
N LEU A 166 -13.32 6.22 -24.02
CA LEU A 166 -12.28 5.22 -23.83
C LEU A 166 -11.09 5.41 -24.79
N GLU A 167 -11.34 5.62 -26.07
CA GLU A 167 -10.24 5.77 -27.06
C GLU A 167 -9.45 7.06 -26.83
N LEU A 168 -10.09 8.12 -26.36
CA LEU A 168 -9.39 9.38 -26.02
C LEU A 168 -8.53 9.20 -24.78
N ASP A 169 -9.05 8.59 -23.71
CA ASP A 169 -8.32 8.31 -22.49
C ASP A 169 -7.11 7.39 -22.76
N LYS A 170 -7.31 6.30 -23.49
CA LYS A 170 -6.22 5.43 -23.94
C LYS A 170 -5.13 6.20 -24.71
N SER A 171 -5.54 7.16 -25.55
CA SER A 171 -4.60 7.95 -26.33
C SER A 171 -3.77 8.88 -25.44
N ALA A 172 -4.43 9.59 -24.54
CA ALA A 172 -3.78 10.49 -23.59
C ALA A 172 -2.86 9.72 -22.62
N PHE A 173 -3.36 8.62 -22.04
CA PHE A 173 -2.56 7.81 -21.13
C PHE A 173 -1.35 7.15 -21.82
N ARG A 174 -1.51 6.69 -23.08
CA ARG A 174 -0.37 6.21 -23.90
C ARG A 174 0.65 7.31 -24.14
N ALA A 175 0.23 8.56 -24.37
CA ALA A 175 1.13 9.68 -24.55
C ALA A 175 1.93 9.97 -23.28
N LEU A 176 1.28 9.96 -22.10
CA LEU A 176 1.94 10.06 -20.79
C LEU A 176 3.01 8.98 -20.62
N MET A 177 2.64 7.72 -20.82
CA MET A 177 3.55 6.59 -20.63
C MET A 177 4.71 6.60 -21.64
N SER A 178 4.47 7.05 -22.87
CA SER A 178 5.53 7.23 -23.87
C SER A 178 6.51 8.33 -23.47
N HIS A 179 6.01 9.43 -22.88
CA HIS A 179 6.83 10.51 -22.35
C HIS A 179 7.72 10.03 -21.20
N LEU A 180 7.14 9.31 -20.23
CA LEU A 180 7.90 8.73 -19.10
C LEU A 180 9.02 7.81 -19.58
N LYS A 181 8.74 6.94 -20.56
CA LYS A 181 9.76 6.08 -21.17
C LYS A 181 10.93 6.87 -21.76
N ALA A 182 10.65 8.02 -22.35
CA ALA A 182 11.67 8.86 -23.00
C ALA A 182 12.45 9.75 -22.02
N SER A 183 11.81 10.20 -20.92
CA SER A 183 12.35 11.23 -20.02
C SER A 183 12.84 10.71 -18.67
N ASP A 184 12.40 9.51 -18.24
CA ASP A 184 12.68 8.97 -16.91
C ASP A 184 13.42 7.61 -16.95
N ALA A 185 14.60 7.57 -17.55
CA ALA A 185 15.43 6.38 -17.70
C ALA A 185 15.90 5.76 -16.35
N VAL A 186 15.84 6.54 -15.26
CA VAL A 186 16.26 6.10 -13.92
C VAL A 186 15.06 5.69 -13.04
N HIS A 187 13.88 5.57 -13.62
CA HIS A 187 12.65 5.16 -12.94
C HIS A 187 12.37 5.96 -11.66
N THR A 188 12.44 7.30 -11.76
CA THR A 188 11.97 8.19 -10.69
C THR A 188 10.49 7.90 -10.42
N VAL A 189 9.70 7.69 -11.49
CA VAL A 189 8.34 7.16 -11.44
C VAL A 189 8.42 5.62 -11.38
N ILE A 190 7.93 5.05 -10.28
CA ILE A 190 8.02 3.60 -10.03
C ILE A 190 6.71 2.85 -10.25
N MET A 191 5.58 3.55 -10.26
CA MET A 191 4.25 2.99 -10.47
C MET A 191 3.26 4.07 -10.93
N VAL A 192 2.16 3.67 -11.55
CA VAL A 192 1.10 4.60 -11.98
C VAL A 192 -0.26 4.08 -11.53
N GLN A 193 -1.07 4.94 -10.90
CA GLN A 193 -2.48 4.70 -10.70
C GLN A 193 -3.24 5.00 -11.99
N VAL A 194 -4.13 4.10 -12.39
CA VAL A 194 -4.98 4.28 -13.56
C VAL A 194 -6.39 4.60 -13.11
N GLU A 195 -6.81 5.82 -13.35
CA GLU A 195 -8.01 6.42 -12.78
C GLU A 195 -7.95 6.55 -11.25
N ASN A 196 -8.96 7.14 -10.64
CA ASN A 196 -9.06 7.18 -9.19
C ASN A 196 -10.49 6.90 -8.76
N GLU A 197 -10.66 5.91 -7.86
CA GLU A 197 -11.96 5.53 -7.32
C GLU A 197 -13.02 5.51 -8.43
N SER A 198 -12.81 4.57 -9.37
CA SER A 198 -13.61 4.47 -10.59
C SER A 198 -14.96 3.86 -10.30
N GLY A 199 -16.05 4.52 -10.73
CA GLY A 199 -17.38 3.98 -10.50
C GLY A 199 -18.47 5.04 -10.59
N ALA A 200 -19.51 4.85 -9.80
CA ALA A 200 -20.63 5.81 -9.72
C ALA A 200 -21.25 5.83 -8.32
N TRP A 201 -21.57 7.02 -7.86
CA TRP A 201 -22.45 7.27 -6.72
C TRP A 201 -23.92 7.39 -7.17
N ASP A 202 -24.85 7.24 -6.26
CA ASP A 202 -26.30 7.41 -6.47
C ASP A 202 -26.95 6.42 -7.46
N THR A 203 -26.21 5.45 -7.95
CA THR A 203 -26.72 4.38 -8.81
C THR A 203 -25.88 3.11 -8.68
N ILE A 204 -26.45 1.94 -9.00
CA ILE A 204 -25.70 0.69 -9.01
C ILE A 204 -24.99 0.49 -10.35
N ARG A 205 -25.62 0.89 -11.47
CA ARG A 205 -25.08 0.80 -12.81
C ARG A 205 -25.68 1.87 -13.74
N ASP A 206 -25.21 1.89 -14.97
CA ASP A 206 -25.88 2.60 -16.05
C ASP A 206 -27.16 1.88 -16.48
N TYR A 207 -28.31 2.58 -16.44
CA TYR A 207 -29.61 2.12 -16.91
C TYR A 207 -30.01 2.78 -18.23
N SER A 208 -29.08 3.42 -18.96
CA SER A 208 -29.34 3.93 -20.31
C SER A 208 -29.80 2.81 -21.25
N PRO A 209 -30.54 3.15 -22.35
CA PRO A 209 -30.96 2.15 -23.32
C PRO A 209 -29.80 1.31 -23.88
N THR A 210 -28.64 1.93 -24.10
CA THR A 210 -27.41 1.25 -24.54
C THR A 210 -26.94 0.23 -23.50
N ALA A 211 -26.79 0.63 -22.26
CA ALA A 211 -26.37 -0.25 -21.16
C ALA A 211 -27.39 -1.37 -20.91
N GLN A 212 -28.69 -1.06 -20.98
CA GLN A 212 -29.75 -2.05 -20.79
C GLN A 212 -29.71 -3.13 -21.89
N ALA A 213 -29.50 -2.75 -23.15
CA ALA A 213 -29.37 -3.70 -24.24
C ALA A 213 -28.17 -4.64 -24.05
N ILE A 214 -27.06 -4.15 -23.48
CA ILE A 214 -25.87 -4.96 -23.14
C ILE A 214 -26.15 -5.86 -21.92
N PHE A 215 -26.86 -5.35 -20.91
CA PHE A 215 -27.22 -6.10 -19.70
C PHE A 215 -28.08 -7.33 -19.99
N GLU A 216 -28.88 -7.28 -21.04
CA GLU A 216 -29.72 -8.39 -21.50
C GLU A 216 -28.96 -9.46 -22.29
N GLN A 217 -27.72 -9.16 -22.71
CA GLN A 217 -26.88 -10.14 -23.40
C GLN A 217 -26.34 -11.22 -22.43
N PRO A 218 -25.90 -12.38 -22.95
CA PRO A 218 -25.25 -13.38 -22.13
C PRO A 218 -24.00 -12.83 -21.42
N VAL A 219 -23.78 -13.30 -20.19
CA VAL A 219 -22.56 -13.00 -19.45
C VAL A 219 -21.33 -13.50 -20.23
N PRO A 220 -20.25 -12.71 -20.35
CA PRO A 220 -19.05 -13.11 -21.07
C PRO A 220 -18.44 -14.41 -20.52
N ALA A 221 -18.08 -15.34 -21.40
CA ALA A 221 -17.49 -16.62 -21.02
C ALA A 221 -16.18 -16.46 -20.22
N GLN A 222 -15.41 -15.42 -20.50
CA GLN A 222 -14.20 -15.04 -19.74
C GLN A 222 -14.52 -14.79 -18.25
N LEU A 223 -15.59 -14.04 -17.97
CA LEU A 223 -16.02 -13.77 -16.59
C LEU A 223 -16.52 -15.03 -15.90
N LEU A 224 -17.36 -15.82 -16.58
CA LEU A 224 -17.83 -17.09 -16.03
C LEU A 224 -16.67 -18.01 -15.66
N GLY A 225 -15.67 -18.14 -16.54
CA GLY A 225 -14.47 -18.95 -16.29
C GLY A 225 -13.65 -18.46 -15.10
N ALA A 226 -13.44 -17.14 -14.99
CA ALA A 226 -12.70 -16.53 -13.87
C ALA A 226 -13.39 -16.73 -12.52
N LEU A 227 -14.72 -16.76 -12.51
CA LEU A 227 -15.53 -17.02 -11.31
C LEU A 227 -15.77 -18.52 -11.03
N GLY A 228 -15.17 -19.43 -11.83
CA GLY A 228 -15.37 -20.85 -11.68
C GLY A 228 -16.78 -21.34 -12.05
N LEU A 229 -17.55 -20.52 -12.76
CA LEU A 229 -18.90 -20.83 -13.17
C LEU A 229 -18.90 -21.58 -14.52
N SER A 230 -19.82 -22.55 -14.66
CA SER A 230 -19.92 -23.32 -15.92
C SER A 230 -20.44 -22.43 -17.06
N ALA A 231 -19.81 -22.50 -18.23
CA ALA A 231 -20.30 -21.86 -19.45
C ALA A 231 -21.71 -22.36 -19.86
N LYS A 232 -22.16 -23.52 -19.35
CA LYS A 232 -23.55 -24.01 -19.51
C LYS A 232 -24.56 -23.20 -18.74
N SER A 233 -24.13 -22.33 -17.81
CA SER A 233 -24.97 -21.35 -17.13
C SER A 233 -25.36 -20.16 -18.04
N GLY A 234 -25.21 -20.31 -19.37
CA GLY A 234 -25.43 -19.28 -20.37
C GLY A 234 -26.79 -18.61 -20.26
N GLY A 235 -26.80 -17.47 -19.60
CA GLY A 235 -27.93 -16.59 -19.40
C GLY A 235 -27.48 -15.14 -19.36
N ASN A 236 -28.42 -14.21 -19.34
CA ASN A 236 -28.10 -12.82 -19.11
C ASN A 236 -27.66 -12.59 -17.64
N TRP A 237 -27.23 -11.39 -17.31
CA TRP A 237 -26.69 -11.04 -16.02
C TRP A 237 -27.62 -11.39 -14.86
N THR A 238 -28.94 -11.08 -14.99
CA THR A 238 -29.93 -11.42 -13.95
C THR A 238 -30.08 -12.93 -13.75
N ALA A 239 -30.07 -13.71 -14.83
CA ALA A 239 -30.21 -15.18 -14.75
C ALA A 239 -29.00 -15.84 -14.08
N VAL A 240 -27.79 -15.25 -14.24
CA VAL A 240 -26.54 -15.81 -13.69
C VAL A 240 -26.30 -15.33 -12.27
N PHE A 241 -26.44 -14.04 -11.99
CA PHE A 241 -26.02 -13.42 -10.73
C PHE A 241 -27.17 -12.98 -9.80
N GLY A 242 -28.42 -13.08 -10.25
CA GLY A 242 -29.59 -12.78 -9.44
C GLY A 242 -29.56 -11.34 -8.90
N LYS A 243 -29.56 -11.20 -7.58
CA LYS A 243 -29.57 -9.90 -6.89
C LYS A 243 -28.30 -9.08 -7.08
N ASP A 244 -27.18 -9.71 -7.38
CA ASP A 244 -25.87 -9.07 -7.53
C ASP A 244 -25.60 -8.68 -9.01
N ALA A 245 -26.55 -8.94 -9.91
CA ALA A 245 -26.37 -8.76 -11.35
C ALA A 245 -26.04 -7.32 -11.76
N ASP A 246 -26.73 -6.32 -11.18
CA ASP A 246 -26.52 -4.91 -11.50
C ASP A 246 -25.11 -4.46 -11.12
N GLU A 247 -24.64 -4.81 -9.92
CA GLU A 247 -23.30 -4.46 -9.42
C GLU A 247 -22.20 -5.17 -10.19
N PHE A 248 -22.35 -6.48 -10.43
CA PHE A 248 -21.33 -7.27 -11.15
C PHE A 248 -21.20 -6.85 -12.61
N PHE A 249 -22.33 -6.47 -13.23
CA PHE A 249 -22.34 -5.87 -14.56
C PHE A 249 -21.53 -4.57 -14.58
N HIS A 250 -21.82 -3.67 -13.65
CA HIS A 250 -21.14 -2.37 -13.60
C HIS A 250 -19.64 -2.54 -13.34
N ALA A 251 -19.27 -3.33 -12.34
CA ALA A 251 -17.88 -3.63 -12.03
C ALA A 251 -17.12 -4.24 -13.23
N TRP A 252 -17.75 -5.13 -13.98
CA TRP A 252 -17.14 -5.71 -15.18
C TRP A 252 -16.81 -4.66 -16.24
N PHE A 253 -17.75 -3.75 -16.52
CA PHE A 253 -17.55 -2.76 -17.59
C PHE A 253 -16.64 -1.61 -17.18
N VAL A 254 -16.69 -1.16 -15.92
CA VAL A 254 -15.73 -0.19 -15.38
C VAL A 254 -14.33 -0.81 -15.38
N ALA A 255 -14.16 -2.01 -14.86
CA ALA A 255 -12.87 -2.71 -14.85
C ALA A 255 -12.30 -2.92 -16.27
N ARG A 256 -13.15 -3.25 -17.26
CA ARG A 256 -12.71 -3.37 -18.66
C ARG A 256 -12.27 -2.04 -19.26
N TYR A 257 -12.93 -0.95 -18.90
CA TYR A 257 -12.51 0.38 -19.34
C TYR A 257 -11.12 0.70 -18.78
N VAL A 258 -10.99 0.69 -17.46
CA VAL A 258 -9.71 0.97 -16.77
C VAL A 258 -8.60 0.03 -17.22
N GLY A 259 -8.92 -1.26 -17.38
CA GLY A 259 -7.98 -2.27 -17.87
C GLY A 259 -7.49 -2.02 -19.30
N GLN A 260 -8.32 -1.45 -20.18
CA GLN A 260 -7.91 -1.09 -21.53
C GLN A 260 -7.04 0.17 -21.56
N VAL A 261 -7.31 1.15 -20.67
CA VAL A 261 -6.43 2.32 -20.47
C VAL A 261 -5.08 1.84 -19.96
N ALA A 262 -5.05 1.00 -18.92
CA ALA A 262 -3.83 0.40 -18.39
C ALA A 262 -3.04 -0.38 -19.46
N ALA A 263 -3.71 -1.21 -20.25
CA ALA A 263 -3.07 -1.99 -21.33
C ALA A 263 -2.43 -1.08 -22.38
N ALA A 264 -3.11 0.01 -22.77
CA ALA A 264 -2.57 0.98 -23.72
C ALA A 264 -1.31 1.67 -23.18
N GLY A 265 -1.29 1.98 -21.88
CA GLY A 265 -0.11 2.51 -21.20
C GLY A 265 1.04 1.50 -21.14
N LYS A 266 0.77 0.25 -20.75
CA LYS A 266 1.78 -0.82 -20.66
C LYS A 266 2.42 -1.17 -22.02
N GLU A 267 1.65 -1.08 -23.09
CA GLU A 267 2.19 -1.22 -24.45
C GLU A 267 3.27 -0.16 -24.77
N ALA A 268 3.11 1.06 -24.24
CA ALA A 268 4.09 2.12 -24.41
C ALA A 268 5.26 1.99 -23.44
N TYR A 269 4.97 1.78 -22.15
CA TYR A 269 5.94 1.65 -21.08
C TYR A 269 5.41 0.78 -19.94
N ALA A 270 6.05 -0.36 -19.69
CA ALA A 270 5.51 -1.42 -18.83
C ALA A 270 5.72 -1.20 -17.32
N LEU A 271 5.63 0.05 -16.82
CA LEU A 271 5.63 0.31 -15.39
C LEU A 271 4.49 -0.44 -14.68
N PRO A 272 4.65 -0.83 -13.43
CA PRO A 272 3.56 -1.34 -12.60
C PRO A 272 2.40 -0.37 -12.51
N MET A 273 1.17 -0.90 -12.52
CA MET A 273 -0.04 -0.10 -12.49
C MET A 273 -1.04 -0.65 -11.48
N TYR A 274 -1.80 0.24 -10.85
CA TYR A 274 -2.87 -0.12 -9.93
C TYR A 274 -4.14 0.69 -10.16
N ALA A 275 -5.24 0.19 -9.60
CA ALA A 275 -6.48 0.93 -9.41
C ALA A 275 -6.89 0.85 -7.95
N ASN A 276 -7.48 1.93 -7.43
CA ASN A 276 -7.95 2.06 -6.06
C ASN A 276 -9.49 2.07 -5.98
N ALA A 277 -10.00 1.87 -4.78
CA ALA A 277 -11.43 1.82 -4.51
C ALA A 277 -11.84 2.65 -3.30
N ALA A 278 -12.88 3.45 -3.44
CA ALA A 278 -13.73 3.84 -2.33
C ALA A 278 -14.44 2.59 -1.80
N LEU A 279 -14.31 2.33 -0.50
CA LEU A 279 -14.68 1.05 0.07
C LEU A 279 -16.16 1.00 0.51
N ARG A 280 -16.72 -0.19 0.44
CA ARG A 280 -17.90 -0.52 1.23
C ARG A 280 -17.50 -0.94 2.65
N ASP A 281 -18.44 -0.95 3.62
CA ASP A 281 -18.16 -1.45 4.96
C ASP A 281 -17.72 -2.93 4.89
N PRO A 282 -16.53 -3.30 5.38
CA PRO A 282 -15.98 -4.65 5.21
C PRO A 282 -16.59 -5.70 6.15
N ILE A 283 -17.34 -5.28 7.17
CA ILE A 283 -17.97 -6.16 8.17
C ILE A 283 -19.48 -6.21 7.96
N SER A 284 -20.10 -5.07 7.68
CA SER A 284 -21.56 -4.94 7.53
C SER A 284 -21.89 -4.17 6.26
N PRO A 285 -21.59 -4.74 5.07
CA PRO A 285 -21.79 -4.04 3.81
C PRO A 285 -23.27 -3.77 3.61
N GLY A 286 -23.60 -2.51 3.30
CA GLY A 286 -24.92 -2.11 2.85
C GLY A 286 -25.27 -2.74 1.49
N PRO A 287 -26.53 -2.58 1.02
CA PRO A 287 -26.89 -2.99 -0.33
C PRO A 287 -26.14 -2.15 -1.37
N ALA A 288 -25.89 -2.74 -2.55
CA ALA A 288 -25.31 -2.03 -3.68
C ALA A 288 -26.05 -0.72 -3.97
N GLY A 289 -25.31 0.35 -4.24
CA GLY A 289 -25.84 1.71 -4.40
C GLY A 289 -25.86 2.56 -3.11
N THR A 290 -25.48 1.99 -1.95
CA THR A 290 -25.22 2.75 -0.71
C THR A 290 -23.74 3.06 -0.51
N TYR A 291 -22.90 2.57 -1.40
CA TYR A 291 -21.47 2.84 -1.55
C TYR A 291 -21.18 3.03 -3.04
N GLU A 292 -19.99 3.50 -3.38
CA GLU A 292 -19.61 3.66 -4.78
C GLU A 292 -19.62 2.31 -5.50
N SER A 293 -20.36 2.23 -6.60
CA SER A 293 -20.50 1.01 -7.40
C SER A 293 -19.58 1.05 -8.61
N GLY A 294 -18.91 -0.07 -8.90
CA GLY A 294 -18.07 -0.24 -10.09
C GLY A 294 -16.58 -0.38 -9.81
N GLY A 295 -16.07 0.25 -8.75
CA GLY A 295 -14.67 0.17 -8.35
C GLY A 295 -14.27 -1.22 -7.83
N PRO A 296 -12.95 -1.46 -7.59
CA PRO A 296 -12.43 -2.75 -7.13
C PRO A 296 -12.69 -3.00 -5.63
N THR A 297 -13.96 -2.95 -5.20
CA THR A 297 -14.38 -3.33 -3.86
C THR A 297 -14.18 -4.83 -3.61
N ASP A 298 -14.08 -5.23 -2.34
CA ASP A 298 -13.71 -6.58 -1.93
C ASP A 298 -14.56 -7.71 -2.54
N ASN A 299 -15.84 -7.47 -2.81
CA ASN A 299 -16.76 -8.46 -3.40
C ASN A 299 -16.61 -8.62 -4.93
N VAL A 300 -15.95 -7.70 -5.62
CA VAL A 300 -15.78 -7.74 -7.07
C VAL A 300 -14.32 -7.84 -7.53
N LEU A 301 -13.37 -8.07 -6.60
CA LEU A 301 -11.95 -8.21 -6.94
C LEU A 301 -11.69 -9.28 -8.03
N ALA A 302 -12.37 -10.42 -7.96
CA ALA A 302 -12.23 -11.47 -8.96
C ALA A 302 -12.73 -11.02 -10.36
N ILE A 303 -13.76 -10.17 -10.41
CA ILE A 303 -14.26 -9.56 -11.65
C ILE A 303 -13.21 -8.61 -12.22
N TRP A 304 -12.64 -7.74 -11.37
CA TRP A 304 -11.59 -6.81 -11.76
C TRP A 304 -10.34 -7.52 -12.27
N LYS A 305 -9.87 -8.56 -11.57
CA LYS A 305 -8.71 -9.37 -12.02
C LYS A 305 -8.96 -10.01 -13.40
N ALA A 306 -10.18 -10.45 -13.67
CA ALA A 306 -10.55 -11.02 -14.97
C ALA A 306 -10.68 -9.95 -16.07
N ALA A 307 -11.22 -8.78 -15.75
CA ALA A 307 -11.54 -7.74 -16.71
C ALA A 307 -10.35 -6.82 -17.05
N ALA A 308 -9.44 -6.61 -16.06
CA ALA A 308 -8.32 -5.68 -16.12
C ALA A 308 -6.96 -6.37 -15.82
N PRO A 309 -6.53 -7.38 -16.58
CA PRO A 309 -5.30 -8.12 -16.32
C PRO A 309 -4.02 -7.29 -16.49
N ALA A 310 -4.11 -6.09 -17.05
CA ALA A 310 -2.99 -5.17 -17.16
C ALA A 310 -2.67 -4.43 -15.85
N LEU A 311 -3.58 -4.44 -14.87
CA LEU A 311 -3.33 -3.92 -13.53
C LEU A 311 -2.60 -4.97 -12.69
N ASP A 312 -1.52 -4.55 -12.04
CA ASP A 312 -0.74 -5.41 -11.15
C ASP A 312 -1.39 -5.50 -9.76
N VAL A 313 -1.97 -4.39 -9.28
CA VAL A 313 -2.54 -4.27 -7.94
C VAL A 313 -3.94 -3.69 -7.98
N LEU A 314 -4.81 -4.19 -7.10
CA LEU A 314 -6.08 -3.58 -6.74
C LEU A 314 -5.98 -3.13 -5.28
N SER A 315 -6.19 -1.86 -5.01
CA SER A 315 -5.83 -1.21 -3.76
C SER A 315 -7.04 -0.65 -3.01
N PRO A 316 -7.05 -0.70 -1.67
CA PRO A 316 -8.11 -0.10 -0.85
C PRO A 316 -7.72 1.30 -0.37
N ASP A 317 -8.65 2.26 -0.42
CA ASP A 317 -8.54 3.56 0.23
C ASP A 317 -9.20 3.49 1.60
N ILE A 318 -8.39 3.43 2.66
CA ILE A 318 -8.89 3.02 3.98
C ILE A 318 -9.09 4.23 4.88
N TYR A 319 -10.36 4.64 5.03
CA TYR A 319 -10.78 5.75 5.90
C TYR A 319 -11.63 5.31 7.11
N GLN A 320 -11.77 4.01 7.33
CA GLN A 320 -12.41 3.48 8.54
C GLN A 320 -11.51 3.72 9.74
N ASP A 321 -11.99 4.44 10.74
CA ASP A 321 -11.31 4.77 12.01
C ASP A 321 -11.58 3.75 13.13
N ASP A 322 -12.06 2.57 12.75
CA ASP A 322 -12.32 1.42 13.61
C ASP A 322 -11.31 0.30 13.31
N SER A 323 -10.62 -0.19 14.34
CA SER A 323 -9.54 -1.16 14.18
C SER A 323 -10.01 -2.47 13.53
N ALA A 324 -11.19 -2.98 13.88
CA ALA A 324 -11.70 -4.21 13.32
C ALA A 324 -12.00 -4.07 11.83
N ARG A 325 -12.59 -2.93 11.41
CA ARG A 325 -12.85 -2.63 10.00
C ARG A 325 -11.57 -2.40 9.22
N TYR A 326 -10.64 -1.60 9.74
CA TYR A 326 -9.37 -1.34 9.07
C TYR A 326 -8.61 -2.65 8.82
N ARG A 327 -8.41 -3.46 9.85
CA ARG A 327 -7.73 -4.76 9.76
C ARG A 327 -8.47 -5.72 8.82
N ARG A 328 -9.81 -5.69 8.82
CA ARG A 328 -10.59 -6.52 7.90
C ARG A 328 -10.36 -6.13 6.44
N VAL A 329 -10.23 -4.85 6.13
CA VAL A 329 -9.84 -4.39 4.79
C VAL A 329 -8.46 -4.92 4.41
N LEU A 330 -7.46 -4.77 5.29
CA LEU A 330 -6.12 -5.30 5.04
C LEU A 330 -6.16 -6.81 4.70
N GLU A 331 -6.94 -7.60 5.45
CA GLU A 331 -7.10 -9.04 5.18
C GLU A 331 -7.76 -9.35 3.82
N LEU A 332 -8.73 -8.55 3.41
CA LEU A 332 -9.46 -8.75 2.16
C LEU A 332 -8.61 -8.46 0.93
N TYR A 333 -7.68 -7.51 1.03
CA TYR A 333 -6.82 -7.10 -0.08
C TYR A 333 -5.43 -7.75 -0.06
N ALA A 334 -4.94 -8.24 1.09
CA ALA A 334 -3.71 -9.04 1.21
C ALA A 334 -3.96 -10.46 0.69
N ARG A 335 -3.79 -10.70 -0.60
CA ARG A 335 -4.15 -11.95 -1.26
C ARG A 335 -2.94 -12.53 -2.02
N PRO A 336 -2.85 -13.87 -2.17
CA PRO A 336 -1.81 -14.44 -3.01
C PRO A 336 -1.80 -13.92 -4.45
N ASP A 337 -2.96 -13.52 -4.98
CA ASP A 337 -3.11 -12.97 -6.33
C ASP A 337 -3.13 -11.44 -6.37
N ASN A 338 -2.85 -10.76 -5.25
CA ASN A 338 -2.89 -9.31 -5.15
C ASN A 338 -1.94 -8.78 -4.07
N PRO A 339 -0.86 -8.05 -4.43
CA PRO A 339 -0.04 -7.35 -3.45
C PRO A 339 -0.90 -6.39 -2.62
N LEU A 340 -0.63 -6.28 -1.33
CA LEU A 340 -1.29 -5.28 -0.49
C LEU A 340 -0.55 -3.94 -0.62
N PHE A 341 -1.22 -2.96 -1.18
CA PHE A 341 -0.80 -1.57 -1.21
C PHE A 341 -1.95 -0.69 -0.71
N VAL A 342 -1.71 0.18 0.27
CA VAL A 342 -2.68 1.14 0.78
C VAL A 342 -2.27 2.52 0.26
N PRO A 343 -2.81 2.97 -0.89
CA PRO A 343 -2.40 4.20 -1.54
C PRO A 343 -3.06 5.43 -0.92
N GLU A 344 -4.15 5.23 -0.18
CA GLU A 344 -4.90 6.33 0.38
C GLU A 344 -5.46 5.96 1.76
N THR A 345 -5.17 6.78 2.77
CA THR A 345 -5.68 6.64 4.14
C THR A 345 -5.55 7.96 4.89
N GLY A 346 -6.07 8.03 6.12
CA GLY A 346 -5.91 9.19 6.98
C GLY A 346 -4.49 9.35 7.54
N PHE A 347 -4.19 10.52 8.13
CA PHE A 347 -2.88 10.83 8.73
C PHE A 347 -2.96 11.21 10.22
N SER A 348 -4.11 11.06 10.89
CA SER A 348 -4.18 11.26 12.35
C SER A 348 -3.29 10.26 13.10
N PRO A 349 -2.98 10.48 14.38
CA PRO A 349 -2.20 9.54 15.19
C PRO A 349 -2.74 8.12 15.13
N TRP A 350 -4.07 7.97 15.08
CA TRP A 350 -4.75 6.69 14.97
C TRP A 350 -4.46 6.01 13.61
N TYR A 351 -4.50 6.74 12.49
CA TYR A 351 -4.16 6.14 11.20
C TYR A 351 -2.66 5.84 11.11
N ALA A 352 -1.81 6.72 11.63
CA ALA A 352 -0.37 6.55 11.54
C ALA A 352 0.13 5.23 12.15
N HIS A 353 -0.44 4.78 13.30
CA HIS A 353 -0.02 3.51 13.90
C HIS A 353 -0.50 2.28 13.11
N MET A 354 -1.54 2.41 12.28
CA MET A 354 -2.05 1.33 11.43
C MET A 354 -1.10 0.93 10.29
N LEU A 355 -0.06 1.73 10.01
CA LEU A 355 1.07 1.31 9.19
C LEU A 355 1.63 -0.05 9.66
N PHE A 356 1.79 -0.25 10.98
CA PHE A 356 2.34 -1.49 11.52
C PHE A 356 1.36 -2.67 11.36
N ALA A 357 0.05 -2.40 11.39
CA ALA A 357 -0.94 -3.41 11.05
C ALA A 357 -0.89 -3.78 9.55
N ALA A 358 -0.62 -2.82 8.67
CA ALA A 358 -0.44 -3.08 7.24
C ALA A 358 0.85 -3.86 6.98
N LEU A 359 1.96 -3.53 7.66
CA LEU A 359 3.21 -4.28 7.58
C LEU A 359 3.05 -5.73 8.04
N ASP A 360 2.27 -6.00 9.10
CA ASP A 360 1.96 -7.38 9.53
C ASP A 360 1.22 -8.21 8.47
N LYS A 361 0.52 -7.55 7.55
CA LYS A 361 -0.21 -8.18 6.44
C LYS A 361 0.56 -8.18 5.12
N GLY A 362 1.84 -7.82 5.13
CA GLY A 362 2.69 -7.85 3.95
C GLY A 362 2.49 -6.68 3.00
N ALA A 363 2.14 -5.50 3.52
CA ALA A 363 1.99 -4.33 2.68
C ALA A 363 3.32 -3.94 2.01
N VAL A 364 3.28 -3.77 0.69
CA VAL A 364 4.40 -3.28 -0.12
C VAL A 364 4.49 -1.74 -0.11
N GLY A 365 3.48 -1.08 0.43
CA GLY A 365 3.44 0.36 0.60
C GLY A 365 2.21 0.83 1.35
N TRP A 366 2.32 2.04 1.89
CA TRP A 366 1.28 2.71 2.65
C TRP A 366 1.46 4.23 2.55
N ALA A 367 0.39 4.97 2.18
CA ALA A 367 0.44 6.39 1.93
C ALA A 367 -0.80 7.12 2.47
N PRO A 368 -0.64 8.07 3.39
CA PRO A 368 -1.72 8.95 3.82
C PRO A 368 -1.99 10.04 2.78
N PHE A 369 -3.28 10.36 2.60
CA PHE A 369 -3.75 11.39 1.68
C PHE A 369 -3.67 12.79 2.30
N GLY A 370 -3.33 13.79 1.47
CA GLY A 370 -3.43 15.20 1.81
C GLY A 370 -2.37 15.68 2.80
N ILE A 371 -1.15 15.12 2.73
CA ILE A 371 -0.07 15.47 3.66
C ILE A 371 0.32 16.95 3.61
N ASP A 372 0.09 17.63 2.49
CA ASP A 372 0.34 19.05 2.24
C ASP A 372 -0.86 19.96 2.57
N LEU A 373 -2.05 19.37 2.79
CA LEU A 373 -3.28 20.13 3.11
C LEU A 373 -3.38 20.52 4.59
N VAL A 374 -2.32 20.35 5.34
CA VAL A 374 -2.22 20.76 6.74
C VAL A 374 -2.32 22.29 6.80
N GLY A 375 -3.54 22.82 7.02
CA GLY A 375 -3.86 24.24 7.01
C GLY A 375 -4.79 24.73 5.92
N GLY A 376 -5.09 23.87 4.96
CA GLY A 376 -6.01 24.19 3.87
C GLY A 376 -7.49 24.06 4.23
N ALA A 377 -8.34 24.32 3.23
CA ALA A 377 -9.81 24.38 3.33
C ALA A 377 -10.53 23.06 3.69
N TYR A 378 -9.82 21.96 3.89
CA TYR A 378 -10.41 20.71 4.37
C TYR A 378 -10.64 20.81 5.88
N PRO A 379 -11.90 20.75 6.31
CA PRO A 379 -12.23 20.86 7.73
C PRO A 379 -11.99 19.51 8.42
N ILE A 380 -10.74 19.14 8.64
CA ILE A 380 -10.42 18.17 9.67
C ILE A 380 -9.90 18.96 10.84
N PRO A 381 -10.76 19.37 11.78
CA PRO A 381 -10.29 20.01 12.97
C PRO A 381 -9.62 18.97 13.84
N PRO A 382 -8.37 19.16 14.24
CA PRO A 382 -7.92 18.53 15.45
C PRO A 382 -8.33 19.39 16.62
N ALA A 383 -8.73 18.75 17.67
CA ALA A 383 -8.74 19.36 18.97
C ALA A 383 -7.30 19.82 19.33
N GLY A 384 -7.03 21.13 19.26
CA GLY A 384 -6.04 21.80 20.10
C GLY A 384 -4.55 21.59 19.84
N GLY A 385 -4.07 21.27 18.64
CA GLY A 385 -2.63 21.22 18.32
C GLY A 385 -2.20 22.30 17.32
N ARG A 386 -0.88 22.62 17.29
CA ARG A 386 -0.31 23.38 16.18
C ARG A 386 -0.45 22.56 14.91
N GLU A 387 -0.72 23.22 13.81
CA GLU A 387 -0.81 22.63 12.48
C GLU A 387 0.40 21.76 12.15
N GLU A 388 1.55 22.23 12.57
CA GLU A 388 2.83 21.55 12.42
C GLU A 388 2.91 20.19 13.14
N ASP A 389 2.13 19.96 14.18
CA ASP A 389 2.19 18.74 14.99
C ASP A 389 1.39 17.59 14.37
N ARG A 390 0.56 17.86 13.35
CA ARG A 390 -0.32 16.85 12.73
C ARG A 390 0.44 15.74 12.02
N LEU A 391 1.54 16.06 11.37
CA LEU A 391 2.38 15.10 10.67
C LEU A 391 3.40 14.39 11.58
N ALA A 392 3.55 14.82 12.84
CA ALA A 392 4.52 14.25 13.75
C ALA A 392 4.37 12.73 13.99
N PRO A 393 3.17 12.14 14.09
CA PRO A 393 3.01 10.70 14.22
C PRO A 393 3.50 9.92 12.99
N LEU A 394 3.28 10.45 11.78
CA LEU A 394 3.82 9.88 10.54
C LEU A 394 5.33 9.98 10.50
N ALA A 395 5.87 11.19 10.79
CA ALA A 395 7.31 11.43 10.85
C ALA A 395 7.99 10.47 11.83
N MET A 396 7.38 10.22 13.00
CA MET A 396 7.89 9.28 13.99
C MET A 396 7.97 7.85 13.39
N ASN A 397 6.90 7.35 12.81
CA ASN A 397 6.85 6.01 12.25
C ASN A 397 7.80 5.83 11.06
N TYR A 398 7.87 6.82 10.17
CA TYR A 398 8.76 6.77 9.02
C TYR A 398 10.23 6.92 9.41
N SER A 399 10.54 7.68 10.47
CA SER A 399 11.90 7.76 11.01
C SER A 399 12.39 6.44 11.63
N ILE A 400 11.47 5.58 12.08
CA ILE A 400 11.78 4.25 12.59
C ILE A 400 12.00 3.26 11.43
N VAL A 401 11.10 3.24 10.46
CA VAL A 401 11.08 2.23 9.39
C VAL A 401 11.98 2.63 8.21
N GLY A 402 12.05 3.92 7.88
CA GLY A 402 12.77 4.43 6.71
C GLY A 402 14.23 3.99 6.62
N PRO A 403 15.04 4.15 7.68
CA PRO A 403 16.43 3.74 7.67
C PRO A 403 16.66 2.24 7.44
N ILE A 404 15.63 1.41 7.65
CA ILE A 404 15.68 -0.05 7.50
C ILE A 404 14.67 -0.58 6.49
N MET A 405 14.09 0.29 5.65
CA MET A 405 12.93 -0.06 4.81
C MET A 405 13.20 -1.22 3.83
N ARG A 406 14.43 -1.33 3.29
CA ARG A 406 14.84 -2.44 2.41
C ARG A 406 14.87 -3.77 3.17
N GLU A 407 15.38 -3.75 4.41
CA GLU A 407 15.40 -4.94 5.28
C GLU A 407 14.00 -5.34 5.71
N VAL A 408 13.15 -4.37 6.04
CA VAL A 408 11.73 -4.61 6.36
C VAL A 408 11.04 -5.28 5.16
N ALA A 409 11.16 -4.71 3.97
CA ALA A 409 10.57 -5.27 2.74
C ALA A 409 11.09 -6.69 2.44
N ARG A 410 12.39 -6.93 2.61
CA ARG A 410 13.01 -8.25 2.41
C ARG A 410 12.51 -9.28 3.43
N LEU A 411 12.55 -8.93 4.73
CA LEU A 411 12.16 -9.82 5.81
C LEU A 411 10.66 -10.15 5.79
N GLU A 412 9.83 -9.17 5.37
CA GLU A 412 8.41 -9.41 5.13
C GLU A 412 8.20 -10.42 3.99
N PHE A 413 8.84 -10.21 2.85
CA PHE A 413 8.77 -11.12 1.70
C PHE A 413 9.23 -12.55 2.05
N GLU A 414 10.23 -12.67 2.93
CA GLU A 414 10.72 -13.95 3.45
C GLU A 414 9.79 -14.57 4.52
N GLY A 415 8.76 -13.88 4.98
CA GLY A 415 7.85 -14.31 6.03
C GLY A 415 8.51 -14.39 7.41
N ARG A 416 9.44 -13.52 7.68
CA ARG A 416 10.25 -13.47 8.90
C ARG A 416 9.93 -12.28 9.80
N LEU A 417 8.96 -11.46 9.42
CA LEU A 417 8.57 -10.25 10.10
C LEU A 417 7.15 -10.38 10.65
N GLN A 418 6.91 -9.85 11.83
CA GLN A 418 5.59 -9.58 12.38
C GLN A 418 5.59 -8.18 12.99
N ALA A 419 4.44 -7.53 12.98
CA ALA A 419 4.29 -6.21 13.56
C ALA A 419 2.96 -6.09 14.30
N VAL A 420 2.92 -5.24 15.30
CA VAL A 420 1.72 -4.98 16.10
C VAL A 420 1.51 -3.49 16.30
N ALA A 421 0.24 -3.11 16.28
CA ALA A 421 -0.25 -1.78 16.60
C ALA A 421 -1.17 -1.90 17.81
N GLU A 422 -1.03 -1.00 18.79
CA GLU A 422 -1.80 -1.01 20.02
C GLU A 422 -3.31 -0.93 19.76
N GLU A 423 -4.08 -1.73 20.51
CA GLU A 423 -5.54 -1.71 20.50
C GLU A 423 -6.07 -0.98 21.74
N ALA A 424 -7.17 -0.29 21.60
CA ALA A 424 -7.76 0.49 22.68
C ALA A 424 -8.13 -0.36 23.93
N ASP A 425 -8.47 -1.62 23.72
CA ASP A 425 -8.91 -2.56 24.74
C ASP A 425 -7.89 -3.66 25.06
N SER A 426 -6.74 -3.69 24.37
CA SER A 426 -5.70 -4.70 24.56
C SER A 426 -4.31 -4.07 24.64
N HIS A 427 -3.80 -3.99 25.87
CA HIS A 427 -2.50 -3.37 26.14
C HIS A 427 -1.32 -4.35 26.12
N SER A 428 -1.52 -5.54 25.59
CA SER A 428 -0.48 -6.55 25.39
C SER A 428 -0.79 -7.40 24.17
N GLN A 429 0.20 -7.58 23.30
CA GLN A 429 0.13 -8.43 22.11
C GLN A 429 1.36 -9.33 22.05
N ALA A 430 1.30 -10.39 21.25
CA ALA A 430 2.40 -11.33 21.14
C ALA A 430 2.64 -11.74 19.70
N MET A 431 3.91 -11.94 19.36
CA MET A 431 4.40 -12.41 18.07
C MET A 431 5.21 -13.69 18.28
N GLU A 432 5.06 -14.68 17.39
CA GLU A 432 5.68 -15.99 17.55
C GLU A 432 6.76 -16.24 16.50
N PHE A 433 7.95 -16.66 16.96
CA PHE A 433 9.12 -16.90 16.13
C PHE A 433 9.79 -18.24 16.50
N GLY A 434 9.17 -19.33 16.09
CA GLY A 434 9.70 -20.68 16.36
C GLY A 434 9.77 -21.00 17.85
N SER A 435 10.97 -21.03 18.44
CA SER A 435 11.18 -21.29 19.86
C SER A 435 10.99 -20.07 20.77
N TRP A 436 10.74 -18.90 20.20
CA TRP A 436 10.58 -17.64 20.90
C TRP A 436 9.21 -17.01 20.68
N LYS A 437 8.75 -16.32 21.72
CA LYS A 437 7.57 -15.47 21.71
C LYS A 437 8.00 -14.07 22.14
N ALA A 438 7.79 -13.07 21.29
CA ALA A 438 7.99 -11.67 21.63
C ALA A 438 6.65 -11.12 22.17
N VAL A 439 6.65 -10.69 23.42
CA VAL A 439 5.49 -10.09 24.09
C VAL A 439 5.68 -8.58 24.11
N VAL A 440 4.75 -7.86 23.50
CA VAL A 440 4.71 -6.40 23.48
C VAL A 440 3.71 -5.93 24.52
N THR A 441 4.14 -5.00 25.39
CA THR A 441 3.27 -4.32 26.35
C THR A 441 3.35 -2.82 26.12
N TYR A 442 2.22 -2.13 26.14
CA TYR A 442 2.12 -0.73 25.76
C TYR A 442 2.05 0.20 26.97
N GLY A 443 2.46 1.44 26.75
CA GLY A 443 2.54 2.52 27.72
C GLY A 443 3.97 2.89 28.04
N ALA A 444 4.16 3.99 28.78
CA ALA A 444 5.48 4.46 29.18
C ALA A 444 6.16 3.43 30.09
N PRO A 445 7.21 2.76 29.64
CA PRO A 445 7.94 1.81 30.48
C PRO A 445 8.60 2.58 31.61
N ARG A 446 8.35 2.11 32.84
CA ARG A 446 9.05 2.63 34.02
C ARG A 446 10.31 1.81 34.25
N PHE A 447 11.44 2.46 34.23
CA PHE A 447 12.71 1.85 34.63
C PHE A 447 12.59 1.21 36.02
N GLY A 448 13.06 -0.03 36.16
CA GLY A 448 13.05 -0.74 37.44
C GLY A 448 11.67 -1.18 37.94
N SER A 449 10.61 -1.12 37.13
CA SER A 449 9.28 -1.56 37.53
C SER A 449 8.87 -2.85 36.83
N ALA A 450 8.53 -3.87 37.64
CA ALA A 450 7.90 -5.12 37.14
C ALA A 450 6.42 -4.91 36.79
N THR A 451 5.82 -3.78 37.16
CA THR A 451 4.41 -3.48 36.86
C THR A 451 4.28 -3.13 35.39
N GLN A 452 3.49 -3.89 34.67
CA GLN A 452 3.19 -3.61 33.28
C GLN A 452 2.39 -2.30 33.15
N PRO A 453 2.71 -1.45 32.16
CA PRO A 453 1.89 -0.29 31.85
C PRO A 453 0.45 -0.69 31.49
N LYS A 454 -0.48 0.22 31.70
CA LYS A 454 -1.91 0.03 31.38
C LYS A 454 -2.29 0.55 30.00
N GLY A 455 -1.38 0.52 29.03
CA GLY A 455 -1.54 1.13 27.72
C GLY A 455 -1.06 2.59 27.66
N ASN A 456 -1.06 3.14 26.47
CA ASN A 456 -0.83 4.56 26.25
C ASN A 456 -2.13 5.35 26.45
N PRO A 457 -2.07 6.64 26.82
CA PRO A 457 -3.27 7.49 26.92
C PRO A 457 -4.07 7.53 25.62
N GLU A 458 -3.36 7.58 24.49
CA GLU A 458 -3.88 7.31 23.15
C GLU A 458 -3.22 6.02 22.65
N PRO A 459 -3.99 5.02 22.21
CA PRO A 459 -3.45 3.71 21.81
C PRO A 459 -2.73 3.81 20.46
N THR A 460 -1.51 4.31 20.48
CA THR A 460 -0.67 4.55 19.29
C THR A 460 0.69 3.85 19.35
N GLY A 461 0.92 3.04 20.38
CA GLY A 461 2.13 2.26 20.53
C GLY A 461 2.27 1.21 19.42
N VAL A 462 3.51 0.98 18.96
CA VAL A 462 3.80 0.06 17.87
C VAL A 462 5.08 -0.71 18.11
N ALA A 463 5.14 -1.94 17.59
CA ALA A 463 6.35 -2.73 17.55
C ALA A 463 6.45 -3.54 16.27
N LEU A 464 7.67 -3.71 15.77
CA LEU A 464 8.04 -4.58 14.69
C LEU A 464 9.17 -5.48 15.17
N VAL A 465 9.01 -6.78 14.97
CA VAL A 465 10.04 -7.78 15.26
C VAL A 465 10.25 -8.63 14.02
N ALA A 466 11.51 -8.89 13.69
CA ALA A 466 11.83 -9.80 12.61
C ALA A 466 12.95 -10.77 13.01
N SER A 467 12.82 -12.02 12.59
CA SER A 467 13.86 -13.04 12.83
C SER A 467 15.02 -12.85 11.86
N LEU A 468 16.23 -12.60 12.37
CA LEU A 468 17.47 -12.58 11.61
C LEU A 468 18.14 -13.95 11.58
N GLY A 469 17.82 -14.80 12.56
CA GLY A 469 18.33 -16.16 12.72
C GLY A 469 17.55 -16.88 13.80
N LYS A 470 18.00 -18.08 14.20
CA LYS A 470 17.29 -18.91 15.18
C LYS A 470 17.04 -18.19 16.51
N ASP A 471 18.01 -17.47 17.01
CA ASP A 471 18.00 -16.82 18.31
C ASP A 471 18.41 -15.33 18.19
N GLU A 472 18.22 -14.74 17.00
CA GLU A 472 18.62 -13.37 16.69
C GLU A 472 17.47 -12.61 16.01
N PHE A 473 17.20 -11.40 16.49
CA PHE A 473 16.03 -10.61 16.14
C PHE A 473 16.37 -9.16 15.85
N LEU A 474 15.73 -8.60 14.84
CA LEU A 474 15.59 -7.16 14.65
C LEU A 474 14.35 -6.71 15.43
N VAL A 475 14.48 -5.63 16.22
CA VAL A 475 13.38 -5.08 17.02
C VAL A 475 13.36 -3.57 16.88
N THR A 476 12.20 -3.01 16.55
CA THR A 476 11.96 -1.56 16.53
C THR A 476 10.53 -1.23 16.91
N GLY A 477 10.24 0.04 17.17
CA GLY A 477 8.92 0.51 17.57
C GLY A 477 9.01 1.74 18.46
N HIS A 478 7.87 2.13 19.05
CA HIS A 478 7.81 3.19 20.06
C HIS A 478 6.64 3.00 21.04
N SER A 479 6.72 3.67 22.17
CA SER A 479 5.67 3.68 23.21
C SER A 479 5.30 2.26 23.70
N CYS A 480 6.27 1.36 23.73
CA CYS A 480 6.07 -0.03 24.13
C CYS A 480 7.32 -0.64 24.77
N ARG A 481 7.14 -1.82 25.33
CA ARG A 481 8.20 -2.73 25.75
C ARG A 481 8.07 -4.03 25.00
N VAL A 482 9.18 -4.53 24.46
CA VAL A 482 9.27 -5.87 23.87
C VAL A 482 10.06 -6.78 24.81
N ASP A 483 9.47 -7.88 25.23
CA ASP A 483 10.14 -8.91 26.04
C ASP A 483 10.04 -10.26 25.34
N PHE A 484 11.14 -11.02 25.33
CA PHE A 484 11.17 -12.34 24.73
C PHE A 484 10.98 -13.43 25.79
N GLN A 485 10.24 -14.45 25.46
CA GLN A 485 9.96 -15.60 26.29
C GLN A 485 10.11 -16.89 25.46
N PRO A 486 10.44 -18.04 26.07
CA PRO A 486 10.28 -19.32 25.38
C PRO A 486 8.85 -19.50 24.88
N ALA A 487 8.68 -19.95 23.63
CA ALA A 487 7.36 -20.15 23.03
C ALA A 487 6.56 -21.26 23.72
N ASP A 488 7.24 -22.28 24.25
CA ASP A 488 6.60 -23.33 25.06
C ASP A 488 6.20 -22.78 26.44
N PRO A 489 4.92 -22.65 26.74
CA PRO A 489 4.43 -22.16 28.05
C PRO A 489 4.76 -23.10 29.22
N GLN A 490 5.13 -24.33 28.94
CA GLN A 490 5.56 -25.31 29.93
C GLN A 490 7.06 -25.24 30.25
N SER A 491 7.81 -24.47 29.44
CA SER A 491 9.25 -24.32 29.60
C SER A 491 9.57 -23.63 30.93
N LYS A 492 10.50 -24.20 31.71
CA LYS A 492 11.08 -23.57 32.89
C LYS A 492 12.32 -22.76 32.57
N ALA A 493 12.77 -22.81 31.32
CA ALA A 493 13.94 -22.05 30.86
C ALA A 493 13.66 -20.56 30.93
N LYS A 494 14.69 -19.81 31.31
CA LYS A 494 14.65 -18.34 31.35
C LYS A 494 15.37 -17.77 30.15
N ARG A 495 14.89 -16.61 29.70
CA ARG A 495 15.56 -15.82 28.67
C ARG A 495 16.78 -15.12 29.23
N GLU A 496 17.85 -15.08 28.44
CA GLU A 496 19.00 -14.22 28.62
C GLU A 496 19.30 -13.47 27.31
N TYR A 497 19.51 -12.14 27.37
CA TYR A 497 20.09 -11.37 26.28
C TYR A 497 21.60 -11.59 26.28
N LEU A 498 22.12 -12.26 25.25
CA LEU A 498 23.56 -12.42 25.07
C LEU A 498 24.19 -11.11 24.59
N HIS A 499 23.48 -10.40 23.73
CA HIS A 499 23.94 -9.16 23.16
C HIS A 499 22.77 -8.38 22.56
N VAL A 500 22.72 -7.07 22.81
CA VAL A 500 21.75 -6.15 22.22
C VAL A 500 22.49 -4.95 21.67
N GLU A 501 22.36 -4.72 20.39
CA GLU A 501 23.01 -3.64 19.66
C GLU A 501 21.95 -2.65 19.16
N GLU A 502 22.18 -1.35 19.32
CA GLU A 502 21.46 -0.29 18.64
C GLU A 502 22.25 0.09 17.39
N GLY A 503 21.57 0.19 16.24
CA GLY A 503 22.23 0.51 14.98
C GLY A 503 21.24 0.82 13.87
N THR A 504 21.73 0.80 12.64
CA THR A 504 20.94 0.94 11.42
C THR A 504 21.50 0.02 10.34
N PHE A 505 20.85 -0.01 9.17
CA PHE A 505 21.39 -0.73 8.01
C PHE A 505 21.88 0.28 6.97
N GLU A 506 23.06 0.01 6.44
CA GLU A 506 23.64 0.73 5.30
C GLU A 506 24.06 -0.31 4.27
N ASN A 507 23.50 -0.25 3.07
CA ASN A 507 23.79 -1.21 1.98
C ASN A 507 23.60 -2.68 2.40
N GLY A 508 22.58 -2.97 3.22
CA GLY A 508 22.29 -4.32 3.72
C GLY A 508 23.16 -4.79 4.88
N GLU A 509 24.10 -3.97 5.36
CA GLU A 509 24.95 -4.26 6.52
C GLU A 509 24.48 -3.50 7.76
N PHE A 510 24.38 -4.21 8.89
CA PHE A 510 24.07 -3.56 10.16
C PHE A 510 25.27 -2.75 10.66
N LYS A 511 25.06 -1.46 10.87
CA LYS A 511 26.04 -0.51 11.41
C LYS A 511 25.76 -0.23 12.87
N LEU A 512 26.65 -0.66 13.73
CA LEU A 512 26.56 -0.50 15.18
C LEU A 512 26.69 0.98 15.57
N VAL A 513 25.75 1.47 16.38
CA VAL A 513 25.81 2.77 17.06
C VAL A 513 26.30 2.58 18.49
N ARG A 514 25.67 1.67 19.24
CA ARG A 514 26.07 1.32 20.62
C ARG A 514 25.52 -0.02 21.07
N VAL A 515 26.04 -0.53 22.15
CA VAL A 515 25.53 -1.74 22.82
C VAL A 515 24.62 -1.34 23.97
N TRP A 516 23.46 -2.00 24.05
CA TRP A 516 22.57 -1.96 25.22
C TRP A 516 22.96 -3.06 26.19
N ASN A 517 23.19 -2.71 27.45
CA ASN A 517 23.55 -3.67 28.47
C ASN A 517 23.03 -3.25 29.86
N GLY A 518 23.20 -4.14 30.85
CA GLY A 518 22.79 -3.90 32.22
C GLY A 518 21.32 -3.47 32.30
N ASP A 519 21.09 -2.38 32.98
CA ASP A 519 19.77 -1.85 33.28
C ASP A 519 18.87 -1.62 32.06
N GLN A 520 19.45 -1.46 30.86
CA GLN A 520 18.69 -1.24 29.62
C GLN A 520 17.95 -2.49 29.13
N THR A 521 18.39 -3.68 29.55
CA THR A 521 17.84 -4.97 29.11
C THR A 521 17.20 -5.81 30.22
N ASP A 522 17.37 -5.42 31.50
CA ASP A 522 16.88 -6.20 32.65
C ASP A 522 15.36 -6.43 32.62
N TRP A 523 14.62 -5.46 32.13
CA TRP A 523 13.15 -5.47 32.12
C TRP A 523 12.56 -5.62 30.70
N GLY A 524 13.31 -6.19 29.75
CA GLY A 524 12.97 -6.23 28.33
C GLY A 524 13.47 -4.99 27.58
N LEU A 525 13.14 -4.90 26.31
CA LEU A 525 13.56 -3.80 25.42
C LEU A 525 12.54 -2.68 25.47
N ASN A 526 12.89 -1.59 26.14
CA ASN A 526 12.00 -0.45 26.32
C ASN A 526 12.16 0.55 25.16
N LEU A 527 11.15 0.64 24.31
CA LEU A 527 11.09 1.51 23.13
C LEU A 527 10.27 2.76 23.45
N GLY A 528 10.98 3.88 23.70
CA GLY A 528 10.38 5.19 23.95
C GLY A 528 10.04 5.95 22.66
N MET A 529 9.97 7.28 22.74
CA MET A 529 9.68 8.13 21.58
C MET A 529 10.92 8.47 20.73
N LYS A 530 12.10 7.99 21.09
CA LYS A 530 13.29 8.11 20.25
C LYS A 530 13.34 6.94 19.27
N PRO A 531 13.46 7.17 17.96
CA PRO A 531 13.65 6.10 17.00
C PRO A 531 14.89 5.26 17.32
N VAL A 532 14.72 3.96 17.42
CA VAL A 532 15.80 3.00 17.64
C VAL A 532 15.56 1.73 16.83
N VAL A 533 16.62 1.13 16.34
CA VAL A 533 16.63 -0.18 15.72
C VAL A 533 17.59 -1.05 16.52
N LEU A 534 17.09 -2.15 17.04
CA LEU A 534 17.85 -3.06 17.88
C LEU A 534 18.07 -4.39 17.17
N ARG A 535 19.29 -4.93 17.30
CA ARG A 535 19.62 -6.31 16.98
C ARG A 535 19.87 -7.05 18.28
N ALA A 536 18.99 -7.98 18.63
CA ALA A 536 19.04 -8.72 19.88
C ALA A 536 19.38 -10.19 19.64
N ARG A 537 20.40 -10.70 20.32
CA ARG A 537 20.76 -12.11 20.35
C ARG A 537 20.41 -12.70 21.70
N LEU A 538 19.72 -13.84 21.68
CA LEU A 538 19.14 -14.47 22.87
C LEU A 538 19.70 -15.87 23.08
N ARG A 539 19.55 -16.37 24.34
CA ARG A 539 19.57 -17.79 24.66
C ARG A 539 18.60 -18.10 25.79
N THR A 540 18.34 -19.37 26.00
CA THR A 540 17.68 -19.88 27.19
C THR A 540 18.70 -20.55 28.12
N PHE A 541 18.46 -20.50 29.42
CA PHE A 541 19.25 -21.17 30.46
C PHE A 541 18.37 -21.77 31.55
#